data_ca7fad543f65e8910b07f5f724408ef8
#
_entry.id   ca7fad543f65e8910b07f5f724408ef8
#
_cell.length_a   1.000
_cell.length_b   1.000
_cell.length_c   1.000
_cell.angle_alpha   90.00
_cell.angle_beta   90.00
_cell.angle_gamma   90.00
#
_symmetry.space_group_name_H-M   'P 1'
#
loop_
_entity.id
_entity.type
_entity.pdbx_description
1 polymer ?
#
loop_
_entity_poly.entity_id
_entity_poly.type
_entity_poly.pdbx_seq_one_letter_code
_entity_poly.pdbx_strand_id
1 'polypeptide(L)'
;MSGGAVARLLTGRKVLLRHIRLLVQAVCVQVYPANQNGIIPNMTSEIIVQTAEELIELGVTLGSLLRGGETIELVGDIGAGKTTLTKGLARGMGIAEEVQSPTFTLSRVYDAPNGRRLAHYDFYRLNDAGIMQAELTEAVQDAQTVAVIEWAAVVGDVLPDDTLRIAIRVQADDTRRLELAAGGKHSKHIVQELMK
;
A
#
# COMPACT_ATOMS: atom_id res chain seq x y z
N MET A 1 11.99 36.76 -7.10
CA MET A 1 12.78 35.67 -7.70
C MET A 1 12.40 34.37 -7.02
N SER A 2 11.27 33.76 -7.38
CA SER A 2 10.74 32.51 -6.76
C SER A 2 10.08 31.51 -7.75
N GLY A 3 10.38 31.65 -9.06
CA GLY A 3 9.77 30.79 -10.10
C GLY A 3 10.54 29.50 -10.43
N GLY A 4 11.77 29.32 -9.95
CA GLY A 4 12.64 28.22 -10.37
C GLY A 4 12.46 26.89 -9.65
N ALA A 5 11.97 26.89 -8.41
CA ALA A 5 11.86 25.68 -7.60
C ALA A 5 10.62 24.83 -7.96
N VAL A 6 9.50 25.47 -8.27
CA VAL A 6 8.25 24.78 -8.61
C VAL A 6 8.34 24.09 -9.98
N ALA A 7 9.05 24.70 -10.93
CA ALA A 7 9.24 24.11 -12.27
C ALA A 7 10.15 22.85 -12.25
N ARG A 8 11.12 22.77 -11.33
CA ARG A 8 11.97 21.59 -11.16
C ARG A 8 11.23 20.41 -10.52
N LEU A 9 10.28 20.68 -9.61
CA LEU A 9 9.44 19.64 -9.00
C LEU A 9 8.46 19.01 -10.01
N LEU A 10 7.93 19.80 -10.93
CA LEU A 10 6.99 19.32 -11.96
C LEU A 10 7.69 18.53 -13.09
N THR A 11 8.94 18.90 -13.44
CA THR A 11 9.74 18.17 -14.42
C THR A 11 10.23 16.82 -13.87
N GLY A 12 10.61 16.76 -12.60
CA GLY A 12 10.98 15.51 -11.92
C GLY A 12 9.81 14.52 -11.89
N ARG A 13 8.58 14.99 -11.58
CA ARG A 13 7.37 14.18 -11.57
C ARG A 13 7.04 13.56 -12.95
N LYS A 14 7.21 14.31 -14.04
CA LYS A 14 6.94 13.81 -15.41
C LYS A 14 7.98 12.78 -15.86
N VAL A 15 9.22 12.91 -15.46
CA VAL A 15 10.30 11.94 -15.78
C VAL A 15 10.10 10.67 -14.96
N LEU A 16 9.74 10.78 -13.69
CA LEU A 16 9.48 9.65 -12.79
C LEU A 16 8.28 8.80 -13.28
N LEU A 17 7.17 9.42 -13.62
CA LEU A 17 6.00 8.74 -14.20
C LEU A 17 6.31 8.05 -15.54
N ARG A 18 7.29 8.55 -16.32
CA ARG A 18 7.75 7.91 -17.54
C ARG A 18 8.56 6.63 -17.28
N HIS A 19 9.36 6.58 -16.22
CA HIS A 19 10.16 5.39 -15.88
C HIS A 19 9.28 4.26 -15.32
N ILE A 20 8.31 4.58 -14.45
CA ILE A 20 7.32 3.61 -13.97
C ILE A 20 6.47 3.09 -15.15
N ARG A 21 6.14 3.96 -16.12
CA ARG A 21 5.38 3.58 -17.31
C ARG A 21 6.11 2.58 -18.24
N LEU A 22 7.44 2.51 -18.18
CA LEU A 22 8.24 1.54 -18.93
C LEU A 22 8.37 0.19 -18.21
N LEU A 23 8.15 0.14 -16.90
CA LEU A 23 8.23 -1.07 -16.06
C LEU A 23 6.87 -1.78 -15.90
N VAL A 24 5.77 -1.08 -16.14
CA VAL A 24 4.43 -1.69 -16.14
C VAL A 24 4.21 -2.39 -17.48
N GLN A 25 4.78 -3.57 -17.64
CA GLN A 25 4.31 -4.50 -18.67
C GLN A 25 2.92 -4.97 -18.24
N ALA A 26 1.89 -4.55 -19.00
CA ALA A 26 0.55 -5.05 -18.84
C ALA A 26 0.54 -6.58 -19.02
N VAL A 27 0.67 -7.30 -17.93
CA VAL A 27 0.59 -8.76 -17.93
C VAL A 27 -0.85 -9.16 -17.64
N CYS A 28 -1.35 -9.90 -18.56
CA CYS A 28 -2.53 -10.76 -18.56
C CYS A 28 -3.31 -10.84 -17.24
N VAL A 29 -4.58 -10.49 -17.28
CA VAL A 29 -5.57 -10.78 -16.23
C VAL A 29 -5.58 -12.28 -15.97
N GLN A 30 -4.87 -12.74 -14.96
CA GLN A 30 -4.93 -14.11 -14.49
C GLN A 30 -6.04 -14.18 -13.45
N VAL A 31 -7.11 -14.88 -13.78
CA VAL A 31 -8.23 -15.13 -12.86
C VAL A 31 -7.74 -16.13 -11.81
N TYR A 32 -7.51 -15.67 -10.59
CA TYR A 32 -7.25 -16.55 -9.46
C TYR A 32 -8.58 -17.12 -8.92
N PRO A 33 -8.59 -18.39 -8.48
CA PRO A 33 -9.79 -18.96 -7.85
C PRO A 33 -10.17 -18.17 -6.60
N ALA A 34 -11.47 -18.08 -6.33
CA ALA A 34 -12.03 -17.45 -5.15
C ALA A 34 -11.28 -17.88 -3.87
N ASN A 35 -11.05 -16.94 -2.95
CA ASN A 35 -10.60 -17.30 -1.62
C ASN A 35 -11.67 -18.14 -0.91
N GLN A 36 -11.36 -18.71 0.27
CA GLN A 36 -12.26 -19.57 1.02
C GLN A 36 -13.62 -18.92 1.37
N ASN A 37 -13.77 -17.60 1.17
CA ASN A 37 -14.99 -16.81 1.39
C ASN A 37 -15.78 -16.54 0.09
N GLY A 38 -15.40 -17.16 -1.06
CA GLY A 38 -16.16 -17.03 -2.32
C GLY A 38 -16.04 -15.70 -3.03
N ILE A 39 -15.20 -14.77 -2.56
CA ILE A 39 -14.97 -13.46 -3.18
C ILE A 39 -13.95 -13.64 -4.30
N ILE A 40 -14.37 -13.52 -5.54
CA ILE A 40 -13.50 -13.45 -6.71
C ILE A 40 -12.92 -12.03 -6.69
N PRO A 41 -11.59 -11.85 -6.58
CA PRO A 41 -11.01 -10.51 -6.73
C PRO A 41 -11.32 -10.00 -8.13
N ASN A 42 -12.12 -8.95 -8.21
CA ASN A 42 -12.70 -8.45 -9.45
C ASN A 42 -11.69 -7.82 -10.41
N MET A 43 -10.44 -7.60 -9.97
CA MET A 43 -9.32 -7.13 -10.80
C MET A 43 -8.01 -7.40 -10.09
N THR A 44 -7.15 -8.20 -10.70
CA THR A 44 -5.76 -8.34 -10.29
C THR A 44 -4.86 -7.66 -11.30
N SER A 45 -3.94 -6.83 -10.84
CA SER A 45 -2.88 -6.21 -11.64
C SER A 45 -1.54 -6.63 -11.08
N GLU A 46 -0.53 -6.72 -11.93
CA GLU A 46 0.81 -7.14 -11.54
C GLU A 46 1.83 -6.03 -11.86
N ILE A 47 2.74 -5.80 -10.92
CA ILE A 47 3.86 -4.87 -11.08
C ILE A 47 5.14 -5.60 -10.67
N ILE A 48 6.21 -5.47 -11.44
CA ILE A 48 7.54 -5.96 -11.08
C ILE A 48 8.43 -4.77 -10.80
N VAL A 49 9.13 -4.80 -9.66
CA VAL A 49 10.14 -3.81 -9.29
C VAL A 49 11.49 -4.50 -9.11
N GLN A 50 12.55 -3.84 -9.59
CA GLN A 50 13.90 -4.40 -9.63
C GLN A 50 14.68 -4.13 -8.34
N THR A 51 14.39 -3.00 -7.67
CA THR A 51 15.14 -2.54 -6.51
C THR A 51 14.24 -2.10 -5.37
N ALA A 52 14.82 -1.90 -4.17
CA ALA A 52 14.11 -1.33 -3.03
C ALA A 52 13.72 0.14 -3.30
N GLU A 53 14.53 0.88 -4.04
CA GLU A 53 14.26 2.25 -4.44
C GLU A 53 13.03 2.33 -5.35
N GLU A 54 12.91 1.44 -6.34
CA GLU A 54 11.72 1.35 -7.19
C GLU A 54 10.46 0.98 -6.40
N LEU A 55 10.60 0.11 -5.38
CA LEU A 55 9.50 -0.21 -4.49
C LEU A 55 9.05 1.00 -3.65
N ILE A 56 9.99 1.83 -3.18
CA ILE A 56 9.68 3.09 -2.50
C ILE A 56 8.97 4.05 -3.47
N GLU A 57 9.46 4.21 -4.70
CA GLU A 57 8.86 5.09 -5.71
C GLU A 57 7.42 4.66 -6.08
N LEU A 58 7.20 3.36 -6.20
CA LEU A 58 5.85 2.79 -6.36
C LEU A 58 4.97 3.19 -5.17
N GLY A 59 5.50 3.06 -3.94
CA GLY A 59 4.83 3.49 -2.73
C GLY A 59 4.50 4.98 -2.72
N VAL A 60 5.43 5.85 -3.17
CA VAL A 60 5.21 7.30 -3.31
C VAL A 60 4.05 7.59 -4.27
N THR A 61 4.05 6.91 -5.41
CA THR A 61 2.97 7.06 -6.40
C THR A 61 1.63 6.65 -5.81
N LEU A 62 1.56 5.47 -5.19
CA LEU A 62 0.34 4.97 -4.53
C LEU A 62 -0.10 5.92 -3.41
N GLY A 63 0.79 6.34 -2.52
CA GLY A 63 0.50 7.25 -1.41
C GLY A 63 -0.06 8.60 -1.87
N SER A 64 0.38 9.09 -3.05
CA SER A 64 -0.14 10.34 -3.63
C SER A 64 -1.60 10.24 -4.11
N LEU A 65 -2.10 9.02 -4.34
CA LEU A 65 -3.48 8.75 -4.75
C LEU A 65 -4.43 8.64 -3.56
N LEU A 66 -3.92 8.34 -2.36
CA LEU A 66 -4.73 8.14 -1.17
C LEU A 66 -5.33 9.46 -0.66
N ARG A 67 -6.56 9.38 -0.18
CA ARG A 67 -7.35 10.56 0.27
C ARG A 67 -7.71 10.51 1.75
N GLY A 68 -7.63 9.36 2.40
CA GLY A 68 -8.12 9.01 3.72
C GLY A 68 -9.32 8.05 3.63
N GLY A 69 -9.43 7.16 4.61
CA GLY A 69 -10.45 6.11 4.65
C GLY A 69 -10.08 4.84 3.86
N GLU A 70 -8.90 4.79 3.24
CA GLU A 70 -8.46 3.59 2.53
C GLU A 70 -7.85 2.57 3.48
N THR A 71 -8.14 1.28 3.21
CA THR A 71 -7.52 0.14 3.88
C THR A 71 -6.66 -0.63 2.89
N ILE A 72 -5.40 -0.86 3.26
CA ILE A 72 -4.41 -1.59 2.45
C ILE A 72 -3.89 -2.77 3.26
N GLU A 73 -4.10 -3.98 2.73
CA GLU A 73 -3.52 -5.20 3.28
C GLU A 73 -2.22 -5.54 2.54
N LEU A 74 -1.10 -5.65 3.28
CA LEU A 74 0.19 -6.07 2.74
C LEU A 74 0.47 -7.53 3.08
N VAL A 75 0.60 -8.36 2.06
CA VAL A 75 0.85 -9.80 2.17
C VAL A 75 2.24 -10.13 1.63
N GLY A 76 2.99 -10.95 2.33
CA GLY A 76 4.32 -11.40 1.89
C GLY A 76 5.19 -11.81 3.07
N ASP A 77 6.25 -12.55 2.79
CA ASP A 77 7.19 -13.04 3.78
C ASP A 77 7.93 -11.93 4.51
N ILE A 78 8.62 -12.27 5.60
CA ILE A 78 9.55 -11.37 6.27
C ILE A 78 10.63 -10.98 5.26
N GLY A 79 10.94 -9.67 5.18
CA GLY A 79 11.93 -9.15 4.22
C GLY A 79 11.40 -8.94 2.80
N ALA A 80 10.15 -9.28 2.47
CA ALA A 80 9.58 -9.06 1.13
C ALA A 80 9.54 -7.59 0.70
N GLY A 81 9.53 -6.66 1.68
CA GLY A 81 9.52 -5.22 1.40
C GLY A 81 8.23 -4.50 1.80
N LYS A 82 7.37 -5.10 2.62
CA LYS A 82 6.12 -4.49 3.09
C LYS A 82 6.34 -3.13 3.73
N THR A 83 7.21 -3.07 4.74
CA THR A 83 7.58 -1.80 5.40
C THR A 83 8.29 -0.83 4.44
N THR A 84 9.04 -1.34 3.44
CA THR A 84 9.67 -0.50 2.40
C THR A 84 8.61 0.18 1.53
N LEU A 85 7.58 -0.54 1.12
CA LEU A 85 6.43 0.02 0.41
C LEU A 85 5.71 1.05 1.29
N THR A 86 5.50 0.76 2.58
CA THR A 86 4.86 1.68 3.54
C THR A 86 5.65 2.98 3.72
N LYS A 87 7.00 2.93 3.69
CA LYS A 87 7.84 4.14 3.66
C LYS A 87 7.54 5.01 2.44
N GLY A 88 7.37 4.38 1.28
CA GLY A 88 6.96 5.09 0.06
C GLY A 88 5.57 5.70 0.20
N LEU A 89 4.59 4.93 0.70
CA LEU A 89 3.22 5.41 0.95
C LEU A 89 3.21 6.68 1.81
N ALA A 90 3.91 6.65 2.94
CA ALA A 90 4.02 7.80 3.83
C ALA A 90 4.59 9.04 3.13
N ARG A 91 5.68 8.87 2.38
CA ARG A 91 6.28 9.96 1.58
C ARG A 91 5.30 10.52 0.56
N GLY A 92 4.55 9.64 -0.13
CA GLY A 92 3.51 10.03 -1.09
C GLY A 92 2.36 10.81 -0.46
N MET A 93 2.01 10.51 0.79
CA MET A 93 1.04 11.24 1.60
C MET A 93 1.59 12.58 2.15
N GLY A 94 2.89 12.83 2.00
CA GLY A 94 3.55 14.04 2.49
C GLY A 94 4.02 13.95 3.95
N ILE A 95 4.08 12.75 4.52
CA ILE A 95 4.58 12.52 5.88
C ILE A 95 6.11 12.67 5.86
N ALA A 96 6.63 13.54 6.74
CA ALA A 96 8.05 13.82 6.86
C ALA A 96 8.76 12.86 7.83
N GLU A 97 8.02 12.26 8.75
CA GLU A 97 8.56 11.31 9.73
C GLU A 97 9.00 10.02 9.04
N GLU A 98 10.11 9.44 9.51
CA GLU A 98 10.60 8.17 8.97
C GLU A 98 9.76 6.99 9.49
N VAL A 99 9.10 6.28 8.57
CA VAL A 99 8.32 5.09 8.90
C VAL A 99 9.24 3.95 9.34
N GLN A 100 8.89 3.34 10.45
CA GLN A 100 9.55 2.16 11.02
C GLN A 100 8.56 1.00 11.08
N SER A 101 9.08 -0.24 11.04
CA SER A 101 8.24 -1.43 11.24
C SER A 101 7.67 -1.45 12.65
N PRO A 102 6.34 -1.64 12.82
CA PRO A 102 5.71 -1.72 14.13
C PRO A 102 5.70 -3.14 14.71
N THR A 103 6.51 -4.06 14.22
CA THR A 103 6.52 -5.49 14.64
C THR A 103 6.63 -5.68 16.17
N PHE A 104 7.23 -4.73 16.90
CA PHE A 104 7.34 -4.78 18.35
C PHE A 104 6.27 -3.96 19.09
N THR A 105 5.73 -2.92 18.43
CA THR A 105 4.73 -2.00 19.00
C THR A 105 3.31 -2.30 18.52
N LEU A 106 3.16 -3.22 17.58
CA LEU A 106 1.94 -3.66 16.88
C LEU A 106 1.32 -2.58 16.00
N SER A 107 1.37 -1.32 16.38
CA SER A 107 0.86 -0.19 15.60
C SER A 107 1.74 1.05 15.73
N ARG A 108 1.71 1.90 14.70
CA ARG A 108 2.23 3.27 14.70
C ARG A 108 1.34 4.14 13.83
N VAL A 109 1.08 5.35 14.32
CA VAL A 109 0.30 6.36 13.59
C VAL A 109 1.23 7.51 13.23
N TYR A 110 1.13 7.99 12.00
CA TYR A 110 1.91 9.09 11.45
C TYR A 110 0.96 10.16 10.92
N ASP A 111 1.18 11.41 11.33
CA ASP A 111 0.37 12.54 10.88
C ASP A 111 0.82 13.01 9.50
N ALA A 112 -0.13 13.10 8.58
CA ALA A 112 0.07 13.67 7.27
C ALA A 112 -0.47 15.11 7.22
N PRO A 113 0.01 15.94 6.26
CA PRO A 113 -0.58 17.25 6.02
C PRO A 113 -2.09 17.14 5.76
N ASN A 114 -2.83 18.21 6.11
CA ASN A 114 -4.29 18.32 5.93
C ASN A 114 -5.12 17.42 6.86
N GLY A 115 -4.59 17.02 8.01
CA GLY A 115 -5.30 16.26 9.04
C GLY A 115 -5.50 14.78 8.72
N ARG A 116 -4.90 14.28 7.63
CA ARG A 116 -4.90 12.83 7.35
C ARG A 116 -3.87 12.12 8.23
N ARG A 117 -4.05 10.80 8.38
CA ARG A 117 -3.14 9.94 9.13
C ARG A 117 -2.83 8.67 8.36
N LEU A 118 -1.65 8.12 8.59
CA LEU A 118 -1.27 6.77 8.19
C LEU A 118 -1.16 5.93 9.45
N ALA A 119 -2.04 4.95 9.62
CA ALA A 119 -1.98 3.97 10.69
C ALA A 119 -1.37 2.67 10.15
N HIS A 120 -0.18 2.33 10.65
CA HIS A 120 0.58 1.15 10.22
C HIS A 120 0.53 0.07 11.29
N TYR A 121 -0.01 -1.09 10.96
CA TYR A 121 -0.19 -2.27 11.82
C TYR A 121 0.65 -3.44 11.34
N ASP A 122 1.25 -4.19 12.28
CA ASP A 122 1.96 -5.44 12.00
C ASP A 122 1.59 -6.50 13.06
N PHE A 123 0.82 -7.49 12.65
CA PHE A 123 0.30 -8.53 13.53
C PHE A 123 1.10 -9.84 13.49
N TYR A 124 2.33 -9.82 12.93
CA TYR A 124 3.19 -10.99 12.80
C TYR A 124 3.33 -11.81 14.10
N ARG A 125 3.32 -11.16 15.27
CA ARG A 125 3.51 -11.79 16.58
C ARG A 125 2.23 -12.13 17.31
N LEU A 126 1.08 -11.79 16.73
CA LEU A 126 -0.20 -12.05 17.38
C LEU A 126 -0.81 -13.37 16.90
N ASN A 127 -1.28 -14.15 17.85
CA ASN A 127 -2.13 -15.32 17.60
C ASN A 127 -3.62 -14.97 17.69
N ASP A 128 -3.94 -13.81 18.31
CA ASP A 128 -5.31 -13.32 18.52
C ASP A 128 -5.28 -11.79 18.45
N ALA A 129 -6.26 -11.22 17.77
CA ALA A 129 -6.40 -9.77 17.63
C ALA A 129 -6.62 -9.03 18.96
N GLY A 130 -7.32 -9.65 19.92
CA GLY A 130 -7.51 -9.12 21.25
C GLY A 130 -7.92 -7.64 21.29
N ILE A 131 -7.19 -6.85 22.09
CA ILE A 131 -7.43 -5.40 22.26
C ILE A 131 -7.21 -4.63 20.93
N MET A 132 -6.32 -5.12 20.06
CA MET A 132 -6.01 -4.44 18.79
C MET A 132 -7.17 -4.45 17.80
N GLN A 133 -8.15 -5.36 17.96
CA GLN A 133 -9.34 -5.41 17.11
C GLN A 133 -10.16 -4.11 17.22
N ALA A 134 -10.34 -3.58 18.42
CA ALA A 134 -11.09 -2.35 18.63
C ALA A 134 -10.37 -1.14 18.01
N GLU A 135 -9.03 -1.02 18.22
CA GLU A 135 -8.22 0.04 17.65
C GLU A 135 -8.23 -0.01 16.12
N LEU A 136 -8.06 -1.20 15.54
CA LEU A 136 -8.10 -1.37 14.08
C LEU A 136 -9.49 -1.03 13.53
N THR A 137 -10.57 -1.45 14.20
CA THR A 137 -11.95 -1.14 13.80
C THR A 137 -12.16 0.37 13.71
N GLU A 138 -11.69 1.12 14.73
CA GLU A 138 -11.77 2.58 14.72
C GLU A 138 -10.97 3.17 13.55
N ALA A 139 -9.74 2.70 13.33
CA ALA A 139 -8.87 3.20 12.27
C ALA A 139 -9.43 2.98 10.86
N VAL A 140 -10.01 1.81 10.58
CA VAL A 140 -10.58 1.50 9.24
C VAL A 140 -11.92 2.20 8.99
N GLN A 141 -12.58 2.69 10.03
CA GLN A 141 -13.82 3.47 9.93
C GLN A 141 -13.58 4.99 9.85
N ASP A 142 -12.38 5.44 10.20
CA ASP A 142 -12.05 6.86 10.17
C ASP A 142 -11.72 7.35 8.75
N ALA A 143 -12.54 8.25 8.24
CA ALA A 143 -12.39 8.82 6.90
C ALA A 143 -11.10 9.63 6.67
N GLN A 144 -10.34 9.98 7.71
CA GLN A 144 -9.05 10.68 7.60
C GLN A 144 -7.85 9.72 7.72
N THR A 145 -8.09 8.46 8.08
CA THR A 145 -7.03 7.48 8.30
C THR A 145 -6.87 6.57 7.09
N VAL A 146 -5.64 6.42 6.62
CA VAL A 146 -5.21 5.34 5.74
C VAL A 146 -4.66 4.23 6.62
N ALA A 147 -5.31 3.07 6.65
CA ALA A 147 -4.86 1.92 7.42
C ALA A 147 -4.01 0.98 6.53
N VAL A 148 -2.77 0.71 6.94
CA VAL A 148 -1.87 -0.27 6.31
C VAL A 148 -1.64 -1.42 7.27
N ILE A 149 -2.01 -2.63 6.88
CA ILE A 149 -2.03 -3.80 7.75
C ILE A 149 -1.14 -4.90 7.17
N GLU A 150 -0.15 -5.34 7.96
CA GLU A 150 0.67 -6.52 7.69
C GLU A 150 0.17 -7.70 8.55
N TRP A 151 0.18 -8.91 8.00
CA TRP A 151 -0.21 -10.15 8.70
C TRP A 151 -1.66 -10.14 9.20
N ALA A 152 -2.59 -9.69 8.37
CA ALA A 152 -3.99 -9.47 8.72
C ALA A 152 -4.82 -10.74 9.02
N ALA A 153 -4.24 -11.95 8.94
CA ALA A 153 -4.98 -13.20 9.13
C ALA A 153 -5.75 -13.28 10.47
N VAL A 154 -5.23 -12.64 11.53
CA VAL A 154 -5.85 -12.64 12.86
C VAL A 154 -6.94 -11.56 13.03
N VAL A 155 -7.09 -10.66 12.04
CA VAL A 155 -8.05 -9.52 12.07
C VAL A 155 -8.89 -9.46 10.80
N GLY A 156 -8.91 -10.53 9.99
CA GLY A 156 -9.56 -10.54 8.68
C GLY A 156 -11.02 -10.11 8.68
N ASP A 157 -11.75 -10.41 9.75
CA ASP A 157 -13.17 -10.05 9.91
C ASP A 157 -13.40 -8.55 10.14
N VAL A 158 -12.34 -7.78 10.46
CA VAL A 158 -12.40 -6.32 10.68
C VAL A 158 -12.17 -5.54 9.38
N LEU A 159 -11.48 -6.15 8.41
CA LEU A 159 -11.13 -5.45 7.19
C LEU A 159 -12.38 -5.16 6.33
N PRO A 160 -12.54 -3.92 5.84
CA PRO A 160 -13.63 -3.57 4.92
C PRO A 160 -13.57 -4.39 3.61
N ASP A 161 -14.73 -4.63 3.01
CA ASP A 161 -14.81 -5.28 1.69
C ASP A 161 -13.99 -4.54 0.63
N ASP A 162 -13.96 -3.19 0.67
CA ASP A 162 -13.18 -2.36 -0.26
C ASP A 162 -11.72 -2.19 0.18
N THR A 163 -11.08 -3.30 0.57
CA THR A 163 -9.65 -3.33 0.90
C THR A 163 -8.80 -3.50 -0.36
N LEU A 164 -7.73 -2.72 -0.49
CA LEU A 164 -6.68 -2.95 -1.48
C LEU A 164 -5.68 -3.95 -0.92
N ARG A 165 -5.65 -5.16 -1.47
CA ARG A 165 -4.67 -6.17 -1.10
C ARG A 165 -3.48 -6.12 -2.04
N ILE A 166 -2.25 -6.06 -1.48
CA ILE A 166 -0.99 -6.07 -2.22
C ILE A 166 -0.13 -7.23 -1.71
N ALA A 167 0.02 -8.27 -2.54
CA ALA A 167 0.90 -9.38 -2.23
C ALA A 167 2.28 -9.13 -2.86
N ILE A 168 3.33 -9.17 -2.04
CA ILE A 168 4.73 -8.93 -2.45
C ILE A 168 5.50 -10.25 -2.38
N ARG A 169 6.04 -10.69 -3.50
CA ARG A 169 6.85 -11.91 -3.63
C ARG A 169 8.24 -11.58 -4.12
N VAL A 170 9.26 -12.00 -3.37
CA VAL A 170 10.66 -11.93 -3.84
C VAL A 170 10.87 -13.05 -4.85
N GLN A 171 11.45 -12.70 -6.01
CA GLN A 171 11.80 -13.64 -7.06
C GLN A 171 13.23 -14.14 -6.89
N ALA A 172 13.62 -15.18 -7.63
CA ALA A 172 14.95 -15.78 -7.57
C ALA A 172 16.09 -14.83 -7.98
N ASP A 173 15.79 -13.78 -8.73
CA ASP A 173 16.69 -12.72 -9.18
C ASP A 173 16.66 -11.48 -8.30
N ASP A 174 16.14 -11.59 -7.06
CA ASP A 174 15.96 -10.51 -6.11
C ASP A 174 14.98 -9.40 -6.55
N THR A 175 14.30 -9.55 -7.67
CA THR A 175 13.20 -8.66 -8.04
C THR A 175 11.98 -8.91 -7.16
N ARG A 176 11.02 -7.99 -7.13
CA ARG A 176 9.77 -8.18 -6.38
C ARG A 176 8.60 -8.10 -7.35
N ARG A 177 7.77 -9.11 -7.29
CA ARG A 177 6.48 -9.15 -7.96
C ARG A 177 5.42 -8.72 -6.98
N LEU A 178 4.65 -7.68 -7.33
CA LEU A 178 3.50 -7.21 -6.57
C LEU A 178 2.22 -7.58 -7.33
N GLU A 179 1.34 -8.30 -6.64
CA GLU A 179 0.01 -8.63 -7.13
C GLU A 179 -1.00 -7.75 -6.38
N LEU A 180 -1.74 -6.92 -7.11
CA LEU A 180 -2.71 -5.98 -6.55
C LEU A 180 -4.13 -6.51 -6.80
N ALA A 181 -4.89 -6.71 -5.73
CA ALA A 181 -6.28 -7.13 -5.80
C ALA A 181 -7.18 -6.08 -5.13
N ALA A 182 -8.14 -5.57 -5.88
CA ALA A 182 -9.08 -4.56 -5.41
C ALA A 182 -10.36 -5.22 -4.91
N GLY A 183 -10.72 -5.00 -3.64
CA GLY A 183 -11.91 -5.56 -3.00
C GLY A 183 -13.20 -4.84 -3.39
N GLY A 184 -13.14 -3.55 -3.77
CA GLY A 184 -14.30 -2.77 -4.07
C GLY A 184 -14.08 -1.67 -5.12
N LYS A 185 -14.99 -0.72 -5.16
CA LYS A 185 -14.99 0.33 -6.18
C LYS A 185 -13.86 1.33 -5.99
N HIS A 186 -13.58 1.71 -4.74
CA HIS A 186 -12.58 2.72 -4.43
C HIS A 186 -11.16 2.17 -4.66
N SER A 187 -10.86 0.99 -4.10
CA SER A 187 -9.59 0.30 -4.32
C SER A 187 -9.33 0.00 -5.80
N LYS A 188 -10.39 -0.34 -6.56
CA LYS A 188 -10.32 -0.52 -8.02
C LYS A 188 -9.91 0.74 -8.76
N HIS A 189 -10.46 1.89 -8.37
CA HIS A 189 -10.07 3.18 -8.94
C HIS A 189 -8.59 3.49 -8.66
N ILE A 190 -8.11 3.25 -7.43
CA ILE A 190 -6.70 3.44 -7.08
C ILE A 190 -5.78 2.59 -7.96
N VAL A 191 -6.10 1.29 -8.14
CA VAL A 191 -5.31 0.41 -9.02
C VAL A 191 -5.32 0.93 -10.46
N GLN A 192 -6.45 1.37 -10.97
CA GLN A 192 -6.55 1.93 -12.32
C GLN A 192 -5.70 3.20 -12.51
N GLU A 193 -5.68 4.09 -11.52
CA GLU A 193 -4.82 5.29 -11.58
C GLU A 193 -3.33 4.94 -11.47
N LEU A 194 -2.99 3.97 -10.62
CA LEU A 194 -1.60 3.51 -10.46
C LEU A 194 -1.04 2.87 -11.73
N MET A 195 -1.88 2.26 -12.56
CA MET A 195 -1.50 1.54 -13.79
C MET A 195 -1.46 2.45 -15.05
N LYS A 196 -1.77 3.75 -14.91
CA LYS A 196 -1.67 4.74 -16.01
C LYS A 196 -0.25 5.26 -16.20
#